data_b0df6b98945b167b665c6a942b93c040
#
_entry.id   b0df6b98945b167b665c6a942b93c040
#
_cell.length_a   1.000
_cell.length_b   1.000
_cell.length_c   1.000
_cell.angle_alpha   90.00
_cell.angle_beta   90.00
_cell.angle_gamma   90.00
#
_symmetry.space_group_name_H-M   'P 1'
#
loop_
_entity.id
_entity.type
_entity.pdbx_description
1 polymer ?
#
loop_
_entity_poly.entity_id
_entity_poly.type
_entity_poly.pdbx_seq_one_letter_code
_entity_poly.pdbx_strand_id
1 'polypeptide(L)'
;MKLLAFVFVFLASVYSSFAQSRPAVLMPGLGQHHHTISTKNPEAQRFFDQGLTLVFGFNHEEAERSFRRAAELDPHSAMAFWGIALALGPCINNVDLDPPHEKAAYEAEQKALSLAPDATERERAYIQALAKRYSPNANVDLRKLDADYANAMQGLFKSYPDDLDAATLYAESLMDLHPWKQWTLDGRPTEGTEEIIAVLESVLRRDPNHLGANHYYIHATESSPHPQWALASAKRLETLAPGAGHLVHMPAHTYMRVGDYAAAARSNALAADADRAYFRESNTSGSMYDMMYYCHNLHFLAASYSMAGDFAHAKQAADEVAAHAAPMLHDMPMAETYVPYPIFVLVRFHRWDDVLMLPAPKPGMAMTDAFWHFARGSAFAAKGQIAHAEAERQILATARKETPADVEFSFYFNKAQRLLDLAENILDARIAAAKGDHTQAISYWEKAVDVQDKLYYGEPPEWFYPVRESLGAALLLNGQADRAEVVFRADLEQYPRNPRSLFGLLKSLEAQNKTANVEEIRREFEVAWRNADVPLELSDP
;
A
#
# COMPACT_ATOMS: atom_id res chain seq x y z
N MET A 1 50.51 44.01 -28.98
CA MET A 1 49.13 43.59 -29.19
C MET A 1 48.66 42.89 -27.91
N LYS A 2 47.89 43.58 -27.07
CA LYS A 2 47.38 43.06 -25.80
C LYS A 2 45.97 42.52 -26.07
N LEU A 3 45.77 41.22 -25.85
CA LEU A 3 44.47 40.57 -25.91
C LEU A 3 43.77 40.81 -24.56
N LEU A 4 42.66 41.56 -24.58
CA LEU A 4 41.74 41.68 -23.43
C LEU A 4 40.80 40.46 -23.47
N ALA A 5 40.87 39.63 -22.41
CA ALA A 5 39.90 38.59 -22.12
C ALA A 5 38.72 39.20 -21.36
N PHE A 6 37.52 39.20 -21.98
CA PHE A 6 36.28 39.52 -21.31
C PHE A 6 35.80 38.27 -20.56
N VAL A 7 35.79 38.34 -19.23
CA VAL A 7 35.15 37.36 -18.37
C VAL A 7 33.68 37.75 -18.24
N PHE A 8 32.78 37.01 -18.89
CA PHE A 8 31.33 37.08 -18.64
C PHE A 8 31.04 36.32 -17.36
N VAL A 9 30.76 37.03 -16.27
CA VAL A 9 30.16 36.47 -15.07
C VAL A 9 28.68 36.32 -15.32
N PHE A 10 28.25 35.10 -15.59
CA PHE A 10 26.82 34.73 -15.59
C PHE A 10 26.37 34.67 -14.12
N LEU A 11 25.73 35.71 -13.64
CA LEU A 11 24.90 35.69 -12.44
C LEU A 11 23.62 34.86 -12.79
N ALA A 12 23.70 33.56 -12.55
CA ALA A 12 22.49 32.72 -12.49
C ALA A 12 21.73 33.14 -11.21
N SER A 13 20.76 34.03 -11.37
CA SER A 13 19.71 34.23 -10.39
C SER A 13 18.89 32.96 -10.33
N VAL A 14 19.16 32.11 -9.35
CA VAL A 14 18.30 31.02 -8.93
C VAL A 14 17.05 31.68 -8.35
N TYR A 15 16.06 31.92 -9.19
CA TYR A 15 14.70 32.15 -8.74
C TYR A 15 14.24 30.81 -8.17
N SER A 16 14.36 30.63 -6.86
CA SER A 16 13.54 29.71 -6.12
C SER A 16 12.09 30.15 -6.36
N SER A 17 11.45 29.55 -7.32
CA SER A 17 10.00 29.58 -7.43
C SER A 17 9.46 28.85 -6.19
N PHE A 18 9.30 29.57 -5.09
CA PHE A 18 8.22 29.24 -4.16
C PHE A 18 6.96 29.40 -5.00
N ALA A 19 6.46 28.27 -5.56
CA ALA A 19 5.10 28.23 -6.04
C ALA A 19 4.26 28.76 -4.89
N GLN A 20 3.62 29.91 -5.10
CA GLN A 20 2.73 30.51 -4.12
C GLN A 20 1.65 29.44 -3.88
N SER A 21 1.82 28.65 -2.82
CA SER A 21 0.86 27.60 -2.47
C SER A 21 -0.47 28.28 -2.27
N ARG A 22 -1.47 27.86 -3.03
CA ARG A 22 -2.85 28.36 -2.83
C ARG A 22 -3.19 28.19 -1.35
N PRO A 23 -3.81 29.19 -0.70
CA PRO A 23 -4.23 29.02 0.69
C PRO A 23 -5.15 27.80 0.77
N ALA A 24 -5.01 26.99 1.83
CA ALA A 24 -5.89 25.87 2.07
C ALA A 24 -7.35 26.32 2.08
N VAL A 25 -8.22 25.49 1.53
CA VAL A 25 -9.67 25.67 1.59
C VAL A 25 -10.29 24.57 2.42
N LEU A 26 -11.46 24.82 3.02
CA LEU A 26 -12.17 23.79 3.75
C LEU A 26 -12.77 22.79 2.76
N MET A 27 -12.31 21.56 2.85
CA MET A 27 -12.70 20.46 1.97
C MET A 27 -14.03 19.85 2.42
N PRO A 28 -14.94 19.55 1.49
CA PRO A 28 -16.17 18.85 1.82
C PRO A 28 -15.89 17.36 2.09
N GLY A 29 -16.74 16.72 2.91
CA GLY A 29 -16.72 15.27 3.06
C GLY A 29 -15.63 14.71 3.96
N LEU A 30 -14.93 15.52 4.75
CA LEU A 30 -13.91 15.05 5.70
C LEU A 30 -14.47 14.56 7.05
N GLY A 31 -15.79 14.43 7.16
CA GLY A 31 -16.43 13.96 8.41
C GLY A 31 -16.60 15.07 9.43
N GLN A 32 -16.68 14.68 10.72
CA GLN A 32 -16.97 15.60 11.83
C GLN A 32 -15.97 15.44 12.97
N HIS A 33 -14.75 15.00 12.68
CA HIS A 33 -13.72 14.89 13.71
C HIS A 33 -13.42 16.27 14.28
N HIS A 34 -13.34 16.37 15.61
CA HIS A 34 -13.14 17.65 16.31
C HIS A 34 -12.21 17.46 17.50
N HIS A 35 -11.12 18.22 17.51
CA HIS A 35 -10.20 18.34 18.63
C HIS A 35 -10.12 19.80 19.06
N THR A 36 -10.68 20.11 20.23
CA THR A 36 -10.74 21.50 20.73
C THR A 36 -9.35 22.04 21.04
N ILE A 37 -9.02 23.21 20.46
CA ILE A 37 -7.78 23.94 20.73
C ILE A 37 -8.05 25.32 21.34
N SER A 38 -7.05 25.92 21.99
CA SER A 38 -7.09 27.26 22.56
C SER A 38 -7.05 28.33 21.47
N THR A 39 -8.15 28.50 20.74
CA THR A 39 -8.31 29.59 19.78
C THR A 39 -9.67 30.28 19.96
N LYS A 40 -9.71 31.59 19.73
CA LYS A 40 -10.95 32.38 19.68
C LYS A 40 -11.50 32.51 18.25
N ASN A 41 -10.74 32.06 17.27
CA ASN A 41 -11.11 32.12 15.87
C ASN A 41 -11.77 30.79 15.43
N PRO A 42 -13.08 30.74 15.19
CA PRO A 42 -13.77 29.51 14.82
C PRO A 42 -13.31 28.95 13.45
N GLU A 43 -12.78 29.79 12.58
CA GLU A 43 -12.25 29.35 11.30
C GLU A 43 -10.88 28.67 11.48
N ALA A 44 -10.02 29.20 12.39
CA ALA A 44 -8.78 28.53 12.76
C ALA A 44 -9.04 27.13 13.36
N GLN A 45 -10.06 27.00 14.21
CA GLN A 45 -10.48 25.69 14.74
C GLN A 45 -10.88 24.73 13.62
N ARG A 46 -11.66 25.17 12.64
CA ARG A 46 -12.09 24.32 11.51
C ARG A 46 -10.93 23.85 10.66
N PHE A 47 -9.95 24.73 10.39
CA PHE A 47 -8.74 24.33 9.66
C PHE A 47 -7.84 23.40 10.49
N PHE A 48 -7.82 23.56 11.81
CA PHE A 48 -7.13 22.61 12.68
C PHE A 48 -7.77 21.21 12.64
N ASP A 49 -9.11 21.15 12.75
CA ASP A 49 -9.86 19.88 12.67
C ASP A 49 -9.66 19.19 11.31
N GLN A 50 -9.67 19.98 10.21
CA GLN A 50 -9.34 19.47 8.88
C GLN A 50 -7.91 18.92 8.83
N GLY A 51 -6.94 19.66 9.35
CA GLY A 51 -5.54 19.22 9.38
C GLY A 51 -5.37 17.90 10.14
N LEU A 52 -5.98 17.75 11.30
CA LEU A 52 -5.90 16.53 12.08
C LEU A 52 -6.62 15.35 11.41
N THR A 53 -7.77 15.59 10.78
CA THR A 53 -8.46 14.59 9.96
C THR A 53 -7.56 14.09 8.82
N LEU A 54 -6.85 15.00 8.17
CA LEU A 54 -5.95 14.67 7.06
C LEU A 54 -4.66 13.98 7.53
N VAL A 55 -4.14 14.29 8.72
CA VAL A 55 -3.08 13.49 9.36
C VAL A 55 -3.57 12.06 9.58
N PHE A 56 -4.73 11.88 10.18
CA PHE A 56 -5.35 10.55 10.33
C PHE A 56 -5.67 9.85 8.99
N GLY A 57 -5.72 10.59 7.89
CA GLY A 57 -5.92 10.09 6.52
C GLY A 57 -4.65 10.06 5.68
N PHE A 58 -3.49 10.26 6.26
CA PHE A 58 -2.18 10.25 5.60
C PHE A 58 -2.02 11.25 4.43
N ASN A 59 -2.90 12.24 4.31
CA ASN A 59 -2.70 13.36 3.40
C ASN A 59 -1.93 14.48 4.12
N HIS A 60 -0.68 14.21 4.43
CA HIS A 60 0.18 15.08 5.23
C HIS A 60 0.45 16.45 4.57
N GLU A 61 0.56 16.48 3.23
CA GLU A 61 0.77 17.74 2.48
C GLU A 61 -0.42 18.71 2.66
N GLU A 62 -1.64 18.21 2.55
CA GLU A 62 -2.85 19.04 2.74
C GLU A 62 -3.14 19.28 4.22
N ALA A 63 -2.74 18.39 5.12
CA ALA A 63 -2.78 18.59 6.56
C ALA A 63 -1.89 19.77 6.95
N GLU A 64 -0.65 19.82 6.48
CA GLU A 64 0.28 20.92 6.71
C GLU A 64 -0.32 22.24 6.23
N ARG A 65 -0.87 22.28 5.00
CA ARG A 65 -1.51 23.47 4.45
C ARG A 65 -2.66 23.94 5.33
N SER A 66 -3.46 23.01 5.84
CA SER A 66 -4.60 23.31 6.74
C SER A 66 -4.11 23.89 8.07
N PHE A 67 -3.10 23.30 8.69
CA PHE A 67 -2.51 23.83 9.92
C PHE A 67 -1.83 25.18 9.72
N ARG A 68 -1.13 25.40 8.61
CA ARG A 68 -0.58 26.71 8.25
C ARG A 68 -1.69 27.76 8.13
N ARG A 69 -2.83 27.39 7.52
CA ARG A 69 -3.98 28.29 7.44
C ARG A 69 -4.56 28.59 8.83
N ALA A 70 -4.64 27.62 9.71
CA ALA A 70 -5.04 27.84 11.10
C ALA A 70 -4.09 28.80 11.82
N ALA A 71 -2.76 28.64 11.63
CA ALA A 71 -1.75 29.55 12.19
C ALA A 71 -1.79 30.99 11.61
N GLU A 72 -2.15 31.15 10.33
CA GLU A 72 -2.38 32.48 9.73
C GLU A 72 -3.61 33.17 10.35
N LEU A 73 -4.69 32.41 10.60
CA LEU A 73 -5.93 32.91 11.18
C LEU A 73 -5.81 33.21 12.68
N ASP A 74 -4.93 32.47 13.38
CA ASP A 74 -4.60 32.71 14.78
C ASP A 74 -3.09 32.46 15.03
N PRO A 75 -2.24 33.49 14.84
CA PRO A 75 -0.79 33.37 15.02
C PRO A 75 -0.34 33.07 16.45
N HIS A 76 -1.24 33.14 17.43
CA HIS A 76 -0.98 32.80 18.83
C HIS A 76 -1.41 31.37 19.21
N SER A 77 -2.04 30.63 18.30
CA SER A 77 -2.41 29.24 18.53
C SER A 77 -1.18 28.33 18.49
N ALA A 78 -0.71 27.89 19.67
CA ALA A 78 0.40 26.97 19.79
C ALA A 78 0.11 25.63 19.08
N MET A 79 -1.15 25.15 19.15
CA MET A 79 -1.56 23.88 18.55
C MET A 79 -1.57 23.94 17.01
N ALA A 80 -1.77 25.10 16.39
CA ALA A 80 -1.64 25.21 14.95
C ALA A 80 -0.20 24.94 14.47
N PHE A 81 0.82 25.41 15.21
CA PHE A 81 2.22 25.11 14.92
C PHE A 81 2.61 23.70 15.28
N TRP A 82 2.08 23.14 16.37
CA TRP A 82 2.17 21.72 16.69
C TRP A 82 1.64 20.84 15.54
N GLY A 83 0.47 21.20 14.99
CA GLY A 83 -0.11 20.50 13.83
C GLY A 83 0.78 20.54 12.59
N ILE A 84 1.42 21.69 12.30
CA ILE A 84 2.40 21.80 11.21
C ILE A 84 3.57 20.84 11.45
N ALA A 85 4.11 20.82 12.68
CA ALA A 85 5.21 19.93 13.02
C ALA A 85 4.81 18.45 12.92
N LEU A 86 3.59 18.09 13.36
CA LEU A 86 3.05 16.73 13.26
C LEU A 86 2.90 16.31 11.79
N ALA A 87 2.34 17.16 10.94
CA ALA A 87 2.12 16.85 9.53
C ALA A 87 3.42 16.74 8.73
N LEU A 88 4.46 17.46 9.11
CA LEU A 88 5.81 17.36 8.52
C LEU A 88 6.61 16.17 9.06
N GLY A 89 6.14 15.52 10.13
CA GLY A 89 6.81 14.41 10.77
C GLY A 89 6.68 13.08 10.03
N PRO A 90 7.45 12.07 10.47
CA PRO A 90 7.34 10.73 9.91
C PRO A 90 6.00 10.07 10.27
N CYS A 91 5.63 9.07 9.47
CA CYS A 91 4.53 8.14 9.71
C CYS A 91 4.91 6.76 9.15
N ILE A 92 4.10 5.73 9.38
CA ILE A 92 4.40 4.36 8.94
C ILE A 92 4.67 4.23 7.43
N ASN A 93 4.15 5.14 6.60
CA ASN A 93 4.34 5.14 5.15
C ASN A 93 5.50 6.04 4.68
N ASN A 94 6.06 6.86 5.55
CA ASN A 94 7.17 7.77 5.25
C ASN A 94 8.01 7.98 6.52
N VAL A 95 8.87 7.02 6.81
CA VAL A 95 9.68 7.02 8.05
C VAL A 95 11.00 7.80 7.92
N ASP A 96 11.51 7.93 6.70
CA ASP A 96 12.78 8.62 6.41
C ASP A 96 12.48 9.98 5.81
N LEU A 97 12.46 11.02 6.65
CA LEU A 97 12.31 12.40 6.20
C LEU A 97 13.57 12.91 5.53
N ASP A 98 13.41 13.75 4.53
CA ASP A 98 14.54 14.50 3.99
C ASP A 98 14.94 15.66 4.94
N PRO A 99 16.20 16.15 4.90
CA PRO A 99 16.67 17.20 5.80
C PRO A 99 15.87 18.51 5.75
N PRO A 100 15.31 18.97 4.61
CA PRO A 100 14.40 20.10 4.57
C PRO A 100 13.13 19.91 5.40
N HIS A 101 12.47 18.73 5.32
CA HIS A 101 11.27 18.42 6.11
C HIS A 101 11.59 18.31 7.61
N GLU A 102 12.67 17.63 7.98
CA GLU A 102 13.14 17.56 9.38
C GLU A 102 13.35 18.94 9.98
N LYS A 103 14.03 19.83 9.24
CA LYS A 103 14.27 21.20 9.67
C LYS A 103 12.99 22.00 9.83
N ALA A 104 12.07 21.90 8.88
CA ALA A 104 10.80 22.61 8.90
C ALA A 104 9.90 22.12 10.07
N ALA A 105 9.88 20.81 10.33
CA ALA A 105 9.19 20.23 11.47
C ALA A 105 9.75 20.73 12.80
N TYR A 106 11.08 20.72 12.95
CA TYR A 106 11.75 21.25 14.13
C TYR A 106 11.44 22.75 14.33
N GLU A 107 11.51 23.58 13.29
CA GLU A 107 11.23 25.02 13.38
C GLU A 107 9.76 25.29 13.79
N ALA A 108 8.81 24.51 13.24
CA ALA A 108 7.41 24.62 13.60
C ALA A 108 7.19 24.22 15.07
N GLU A 109 7.83 23.15 15.52
CA GLU A 109 7.75 22.69 16.92
C GLU A 109 8.39 23.70 17.90
N GLN A 110 9.52 24.33 17.55
CA GLN A 110 10.10 25.39 18.37
C GLN A 110 9.18 26.60 18.46
N LYS A 111 8.42 26.90 17.42
CA LYS A 111 7.40 27.94 17.44
C LYS A 111 6.24 27.55 18.37
N ALA A 112 5.75 26.31 18.32
CA ALA A 112 4.73 25.80 19.23
C ALA A 112 5.19 25.90 20.70
N LEU A 113 6.42 25.46 21.00
CA LEU A 113 7.03 25.58 22.33
C LEU A 113 7.09 27.03 22.82
N SER A 114 7.42 27.99 21.95
CA SER A 114 7.47 29.41 22.32
C SER A 114 6.12 29.99 22.70
N LEU A 115 5.03 29.42 22.18
CA LEU A 115 3.64 29.83 22.45
C LEU A 115 2.99 28.97 23.56
N ALA A 116 3.58 27.87 23.92
CA ALA A 116 3.06 26.92 24.92
C ALA A 116 2.74 27.54 26.29
N PRO A 117 3.43 28.58 26.80
CA PRO A 117 3.07 29.22 28.08
C PRO A 117 1.62 29.73 28.13
N ASP A 118 1.05 30.15 27.01
CA ASP A 118 -0.32 30.68 26.90
C ASP A 118 -1.35 29.59 26.57
N ALA A 119 -0.92 28.37 26.29
CA ALA A 119 -1.76 27.22 25.98
C ALA A 119 -2.30 26.54 27.26
N THR A 120 -3.34 25.71 27.11
CA THR A 120 -3.83 24.87 28.22
C THR A 120 -2.78 23.85 28.66
N GLU A 121 -2.96 23.28 29.84
CA GLU A 121 -2.04 22.25 30.37
C GLU A 121 -1.98 21.01 29.46
N ARG A 122 -3.13 20.61 28.91
CA ARG A 122 -3.21 19.50 27.95
C ARG A 122 -2.47 19.80 26.66
N GLU A 123 -2.69 20.96 26.04
CA GLU A 123 -1.99 21.40 24.83
C GLU A 123 -0.47 21.47 25.05
N ARG A 124 -0.04 21.98 26.20
CA ARG A 124 1.40 21.96 26.55
C ARG A 124 1.97 20.54 26.59
N ALA A 125 1.19 19.58 27.08
CA ALA A 125 1.63 18.18 27.13
C ALA A 125 1.78 17.57 25.73
N TYR A 126 0.87 17.87 24.78
CA TYR A 126 1.01 17.49 23.36
C TYR A 126 2.28 18.08 22.73
N ILE A 127 2.49 19.39 22.92
CA ILE A 127 3.65 20.09 22.37
C ILE A 127 4.95 19.52 22.94
N GLN A 128 5.01 19.31 24.26
CA GLN A 128 6.19 18.73 24.91
C GLN A 128 6.48 17.29 24.49
N ALA A 129 5.44 16.52 24.18
CA ALA A 129 5.59 15.16 23.68
C ALA A 129 6.18 15.18 22.26
N LEU A 130 5.61 15.97 21.34
CA LEU A 130 6.08 16.04 19.95
C LEU A 130 7.51 16.61 19.87
N ALA A 131 7.89 17.53 20.74
CA ALA A 131 9.23 18.09 20.83
C ALA A 131 10.34 17.02 21.05
N LYS A 132 9.99 15.82 21.50
CA LYS A 132 10.92 14.69 21.65
C LYS A 132 11.30 14.05 20.33
N ARG A 133 10.48 14.25 19.29
CA ARG A 133 10.67 13.67 17.96
C ARG A 133 11.69 14.43 17.11
N TYR A 134 12.00 15.69 17.43
CA TYR A 134 12.82 16.55 16.59
C TYR A 134 14.09 17.03 17.28
N SER A 135 15.13 17.27 16.48
CA SER A 135 16.43 17.75 16.97
C SER A 135 17.04 18.78 16.00
N PRO A 136 17.74 19.80 16.49
CA PRO A 136 18.50 20.70 15.62
C PRO A 136 19.78 20.04 15.09
N ASN A 137 20.14 18.84 15.56
CA ASN A 137 21.35 18.14 15.18
C ASN A 137 21.07 17.17 14.05
N ALA A 138 21.60 17.46 12.86
CA ALA A 138 21.43 16.63 11.66
C ALA A 138 22.06 15.22 11.76
N ASN A 139 22.89 14.95 12.76
CA ASN A 139 23.54 13.64 12.97
C ASN A 139 22.91 12.85 14.14
N VAL A 140 21.67 13.15 14.51
CA VAL A 140 20.98 12.44 15.59
C VAL A 140 20.48 11.08 15.07
N ASP A 141 20.40 10.12 15.98
CA ASP A 141 19.72 8.84 15.71
C ASP A 141 18.19 9.06 15.68
N LEU A 142 17.60 9.05 14.48
CA LEU A 142 16.16 9.26 14.26
C LEU A 142 15.34 8.20 14.98
N ARG A 143 15.77 6.94 14.99
CA ARG A 143 15.06 5.85 15.71
C ARG A 143 14.98 6.10 17.21
N LYS A 144 16.04 6.72 17.77
CA LYS A 144 16.01 7.14 19.17
C LYS A 144 15.00 8.25 19.41
N LEU A 145 14.88 9.20 18.50
CA LEU A 145 13.88 10.28 18.60
C LEU A 145 12.46 9.73 18.52
N ASP A 146 12.19 8.77 17.62
CA ASP A 146 10.89 8.11 17.54
C ASP A 146 10.56 7.36 18.83
N ALA A 147 11.53 6.66 19.42
CA ALA A 147 11.34 6.01 20.72
C ALA A 147 11.11 7.02 21.86
N ASP A 148 11.83 8.13 21.90
CA ASP A 148 11.64 9.21 22.87
C ASP A 148 10.25 9.85 22.72
N TYR A 149 9.77 10.02 21.48
CA TYR A 149 8.41 10.50 21.18
C TYR A 149 7.35 9.49 21.64
N ALA A 150 7.47 8.22 21.31
CA ALA A 150 6.53 7.18 21.73
C ALA A 150 6.43 7.10 23.26
N ASN A 151 7.56 7.19 23.97
CA ASN A 151 7.58 7.24 25.44
C ASN A 151 6.87 8.51 25.98
N ALA A 152 7.04 9.65 25.34
CA ALA A 152 6.37 10.89 25.73
C ALA A 152 4.86 10.82 25.48
N MET A 153 4.44 10.23 24.33
CA MET A 153 3.03 9.99 24.02
C MET A 153 2.38 9.00 24.98
N GLN A 154 3.11 7.99 25.44
CA GLN A 154 2.63 7.11 26.53
C GLN A 154 2.35 7.91 27.82
N GLY A 155 3.25 8.84 28.17
CA GLY A 155 3.06 9.75 29.30
C GLY A 155 1.82 10.63 29.15
N LEU A 156 1.61 11.18 27.96
CA LEU A 156 0.42 11.98 27.61
C LEU A 156 -0.86 11.15 27.76
N PHE A 157 -0.91 9.98 27.12
CA PHE A 157 -2.04 9.04 27.20
C PHE A 157 -2.39 8.67 28.65
N LYS A 158 -1.38 8.38 29.49
CA LYS A 158 -1.60 8.07 30.92
C LYS A 158 -2.12 9.26 31.71
N SER A 159 -1.69 10.48 31.38
CA SER A 159 -2.09 11.71 32.08
C SER A 159 -3.50 12.16 31.70
N TYR A 160 -3.92 11.89 30.47
CA TYR A 160 -5.22 12.26 29.92
C TYR A 160 -5.95 11.03 29.34
N PRO A 161 -6.36 10.07 30.17
CA PRO A 161 -6.94 8.80 29.71
C PRO A 161 -8.26 8.96 28.95
N ASP A 162 -8.90 10.13 29.07
CA ASP A 162 -10.14 10.46 28.37
C ASP A 162 -9.91 11.11 26.99
N ASP A 163 -8.67 11.43 26.66
CA ASP A 163 -8.30 12.00 25.37
C ASP A 163 -8.05 10.88 24.34
N LEU A 164 -9.02 10.71 23.43
CA LEU A 164 -8.98 9.64 22.43
C LEU A 164 -7.96 9.89 21.31
N ASP A 165 -7.70 11.18 21.01
CA ASP A 165 -6.67 11.55 20.05
C ASP A 165 -5.27 11.26 20.62
N ALA A 166 -5.03 11.55 21.90
CA ALA A 166 -3.78 11.21 22.55
C ALA A 166 -3.53 9.68 22.55
N ALA A 167 -4.57 8.90 22.82
CA ALA A 167 -4.49 7.44 22.76
C ALA A 167 -4.20 6.96 21.31
N THR A 168 -4.86 7.55 20.32
CA THR A 168 -4.70 7.17 18.91
C THR A 168 -3.31 7.52 18.39
N LEU A 169 -2.79 8.72 18.69
CA LEU A 169 -1.45 9.15 18.32
C LEU A 169 -0.35 8.38 19.09
N TYR A 170 -0.66 7.93 20.32
CA TYR A 170 0.25 7.02 21.03
C TYR A 170 0.34 5.67 20.30
N ALA A 171 -0.77 5.09 19.88
CA ALA A 171 -0.76 3.85 19.11
C ALA A 171 0.02 4.03 17.78
N GLU A 172 -0.17 5.14 17.08
CA GLU A 172 0.56 5.48 15.86
C GLU A 172 2.06 5.59 16.11
N SER A 173 2.49 6.30 17.17
CA SER A 173 3.91 6.43 17.52
C SER A 173 4.60 5.09 17.81
N LEU A 174 3.86 4.09 18.30
CA LEU A 174 4.35 2.72 18.45
C LEU A 174 4.46 2.01 17.09
N MET A 175 3.54 2.28 16.16
CA MET A 175 3.58 1.71 14.80
C MET A 175 4.82 2.22 14.04
N ASP A 176 5.22 3.47 14.23
CA ASP A 176 6.41 4.08 13.63
C ASP A 176 7.72 3.43 14.06
N LEU A 177 7.76 2.78 15.24
CA LEU A 177 8.94 2.06 15.69
C LEU A 177 9.22 0.79 14.86
N HIS A 178 8.17 0.20 14.29
CA HIS A 178 8.25 -1.02 13.49
C HIS A 178 7.37 -0.94 12.23
N PRO A 179 7.62 0.02 11.31
CA PRO A 179 6.76 0.25 10.15
C PRO A 179 6.55 -1.03 9.35
N TRP A 180 5.29 -1.41 9.12
CA TRP A 180 4.88 -2.59 8.36
C TRP A 180 5.36 -3.94 8.91
N LYS A 181 5.91 -3.98 10.14
CA LYS A 181 6.48 -5.18 10.77
C LYS A 181 5.80 -5.52 12.10
N GLN A 182 4.52 -5.19 12.24
CA GLN A 182 3.73 -5.53 13.43
C GLN A 182 3.57 -7.04 13.60
N TRP A 183 3.64 -7.80 12.52
CA TRP A 183 3.52 -9.25 12.51
C TRP A 183 4.69 -9.91 11.79
N THR A 184 5.13 -11.05 12.32
CA THR A 184 6.11 -11.91 11.65
C THR A 184 5.46 -12.72 10.53
N LEU A 185 6.25 -13.28 9.61
CA LEU A 185 5.73 -14.12 8.52
C LEU A 185 4.94 -15.36 9.01
N ASP A 186 5.25 -15.84 10.22
CA ASP A 186 4.51 -16.95 10.86
C ASP A 186 3.34 -16.47 11.75
N GLY A 187 2.95 -15.20 11.62
CA GLY A 187 1.73 -14.63 12.23
C GLY A 187 1.85 -14.31 13.72
N ARG A 188 3.06 -14.25 14.28
CA ARG A 188 3.26 -13.81 15.68
C ARG A 188 3.36 -12.29 15.75
N PRO A 189 2.78 -11.65 16.80
CA PRO A 189 2.94 -10.22 17.00
C PRO A 189 4.41 -9.88 17.34
N THR A 190 4.89 -8.78 16.80
CA THR A 190 6.19 -8.21 17.17
C THR A 190 6.06 -7.32 18.40
N GLU A 191 7.17 -6.79 18.91
CA GLU A 191 7.19 -5.91 20.08
C GLU A 191 6.25 -4.71 19.88
N GLY A 192 5.41 -4.43 20.87
CA GLY A 192 4.46 -3.31 20.86
C GLY A 192 3.13 -3.59 20.14
N THR A 193 3.03 -4.60 19.29
CA THR A 193 1.82 -4.85 18.49
C THR A 193 0.56 -5.10 19.32
N GLU A 194 0.67 -5.89 20.38
CA GLU A 194 -0.47 -6.16 21.27
C GLU A 194 -0.91 -4.89 22.00
N GLU A 195 0.02 -4.01 22.38
CA GLU A 195 -0.29 -2.72 23.00
C GLU A 195 -0.99 -1.78 22.02
N ILE A 196 -0.51 -1.68 20.78
CA ILE A 196 -1.16 -0.91 19.70
C ILE A 196 -2.63 -1.33 19.58
N ILE A 197 -2.88 -2.64 19.41
CA ILE A 197 -4.23 -3.20 19.28
C ILE A 197 -5.09 -2.87 20.50
N ALA A 198 -4.59 -3.11 21.72
CA ALA A 198 -5.32 -2.87 22.94
C ALA A 198 -5.71 -1.39 23.13
N VAL A 199 -4.81 -0.48 22.81
CA VAL A 199 -5.05 0.98 22.86
C VAL A 199 -6.13 1.37 21.85
N LEU A 200 -5.99 0.98 20.57
CA LEU A 200 -6.97 1.31 19.53
C LEU A 200 -8.35 0.72 19.81
N GLU A 201 -8.42 -0.52 20.31
CA GLU A 201 -9.69 -1.12 20.74
C GLU A 201 -10.30 -0.35 21.92
N SER A 202 -9.48 0.18 22.84
CA SER A 202 -9.99 0.98 23.95
C SER A 202 -10.63 2.28 23.47
N VAL A 203 -10.06 2.91 22.44
CA VAL A 203 -10.63 4.08 21.76
C VAL A 203 -11.94 3.71 21.07
N LEU A 204 -11.94 2.66 20.26
CA LEU A 204 -13.11 2.23 19.48
C LEU A 204 -14.28 1.74 20.34
N ARG A 205 -14.04 1.24 21.56
CA ARG A 205 -15.11 0.94 22.55
C ARG A 205 -15.79 2.20 23.07
N ARG A 206 -15.08 3.32 23.15
CA ARG A 206 -15.58 4.61 23.69
C ARG A 206 -16.17 5.48 22.61
N ASP A 207 -15.51 5.57 21.48
CA ASP A 207 -15.98 6.21 20.25
C ASP A 207 -15.78 5.28 19.05
N PRO A 208 -16.80 4.50 18.68
CA PRO A 208 -16.74 3.62 17.51
C PRO A 208 -16.46 4.35 16.19
N ASN A 209 -16.72 5.66 16.12
CA ASN A 209 -16.56 6.48 14.93
C ASN A 209 -15.27 7.30 14.94
N HIS A 210 -14.37 7.09 15.91
CA HIS A 210 -13.08 7.76 15.92
C HIS A 210 -12.28 7.43 14.66
N LEU A 211 -12.06 8.44 13.82
CA LEU A 211 -11.58 8.27 12.46
C LEU A 211 -10.17 7.65 12.42
N GLY A 212 -9.21 8.24 13.14
CA GLY A 212 -7.84 7.74 13.20
C GLY A 212 -7.75 6.33 13.80
N ALA A 213 -8.52 6.04 14.86
CA ALA A 213 -8.49 4.73 15.48
C ALA A 213 -9.04 3.62 14.55
N ASN A 214 -10.10 3.88 13.76
CA ASN A 214 -10.56 2.91 12.76
C ASN A 214 -9.51 2.67 11.67
N HIS A 215 -8.83 3.72 11.20
CA HIS A 215 -7.78 3.63 10.20
C HIS A 215 -6.59 2.81 10.71
N TYR A 216 -6.00 3.22 11.81
CA TYR A 216 -4.81 2.57 12.37
C TYR A 216 -5.08 1.14 12.85
N TYR A 217 -6.31 0.83 13.26
CA TYR A 217 -6.69 -0.53 13.62
C TYR A 217 -6.69 -1.48 12.42
N ILE A 218 -7.07 -0.99 11.22
CA ILE A 218 -6.92 -1.77 9.99
C ILE A 218 -5.44 -2.06 9.75
N HIS A 219 -4.57 -1.05 9.74
CA HIS A 219 -3.14 -1.25 9.56
C HIS A 219 -2.50 -2.18 10.60
N ALA A 220 -2.90 -2.06 11.87
CA ALA A 220 -2.38 -2.91 12.94
C ALA A 220 -2.77 -4.39 12.80
N THR A 221 -3.86 -4.69 12.07
CA THR A 221 -4.43 -6.05 12.00
C THR A 221 -4.38 -6.67 10.61
N GLU A 222 -4.18 -5.90 9.55
CA GLU A 222 -4.27 -6.38 8.15
C GLU A 222 -3.27 -7.49 7.83
N SER A 223 -2.03 -7.41 8.33
CA SER A 223 -0.99 -8.44 8.14
C SER A 223 -1.06 -9.59 9.15
N SER A 224 -2.02 -9.54 10.10
CA SER A 224 -2.22 -10.56 11.12
C SER A 224 -2.88 -11.84 10.55
N PRO A 225 -2.86 -12.95 11.31
CA PRO A 225 -3.71 -14.11 11.04
C PRO A 225 -5.21 -13.82 11.22
N HIS A 226 -5.58 -12.64 11.73
CA HIS A 226 -6.94 -12.28 12.14
C HIS A 226 -7.44 -10.96 11.50
N PRO A 227 -7.34 -10.76 10.18
CA PRO A 227 -7.75 -9.52 9.51
C PRO A 227 -9.24 -9.20 9.72
N GLN A 228 -10.07 -10.20 10.00
CA GLN A 228 -11.49 -10.04 10.30
C GLN A 228 -11.78 -9.20 11.55
N TRP A 229 -10.82 -8.98 12.44
CA TRP A 229 -10.99 -8.09 13.60
C TRP A 229 -11.32 -6.66 13.17
N ALA A 230 -10.77 -6.21 12.05
CA ALA A 230 -11.02 -4.87 11.52
C ALA A 230 -12.30 -4.73 10.68
N LEU A 231 -13.13 -5.77 10.48
CA LEU A 231 -14.33 -5.67 9.64
C LEU A 231 -15.30 -4.56 10.09
N ALA A 232 -15.42 -4.35 11.40
CA ALA A 232 -16.28 -3.28 11.92
C ALA A 232 -15.70 -1.89 11.63
N SER A 233 -14.38 -1.73 11.72
CA SER A 233 -13.66 -0.50 11.37
C SER A 233 -13.72 -0.22 9.87
N ALA A 234 -13.49 -1.23 9.05
CA ALA A 234 -13.63 -1.14 7.60
C ALA A 234 -15.02 -0.61 7.20
N LYS A 235 -16.08 -1.23 7.74
CA LYS A 235 -17.45 -0.82 7.43
C LYS A 235 -17.79 0.61 7.86
N ARG A 236 -17.21 1.10 8.96
CA ARG A 236 -17.41 2.48 9.41
C ARG A 236 -16.71 3.48 8.50
N LEU A 237 -15.45 3.20 8.10
CA LEU A 237 -14.68 4.08 7.25
C LEU A 237 -15.29 4.29 5.86
N GLU A 238 -16.11 3.37 5.34
CA GLU A 238 -16.83 3.58 4.08
C GLU A 238 -17.60 4.91 4.02
N THR A 239 -17.99 5.47 5.18
CA THR A 239 -18.86 6.65 5.24
C THR A 239 -18.38 7.76 6.16
N LEU A 240 -17.36 7.53 7.00
CA LEU A 240 -16.92 8.52 7.99
C LEU A 240 -16.30 9.77 7.36
N ALA A 241 -15.50 9.61 6.30
CA ALA A 241 -14.83 10.72 5.63
C ALA A 241 -14.78 10.49 4.10
N PRO A 242 -15.91 10.57 3.39
CA PRO A 242 -16.01 10.22 1.98
C PRO A 242 -15.21 11.14 1.04
N GLY A 243 -14.72 12.29 1.52
CA GLY A 243 -13.84 13.20 0.79
C GLY A 243 -12.34 12.91 0.98
N ALA A 244 -11.97 11.96 1.87
CA ALA A 244 -10.59 11.57 2.12
C ALA A 244 -10.29 10.24 1.42
N GLY A 245 -9.71 10.30 0.21
CA GLY A 245 -9.54 9.14 -0.65
C GLY A 245 -8.86 7.96 0.05
N HIS A 246 -7.76 8.18 0.77
CA HIS A 246 -7.08 7.11 1.50
C HIS A 246 -7.98 6.45 2.56
N LEU A 247 -8.77 7.22 3.31
CA LEU A 247 -9.69 6.64 4.30
C LEU A 247 -10.83 5.82 3.68
N VAL A 248 -11.29 6.23 2.49
CA VAL A 248 -12.29 5.48 1.71
C VAL A 248 -11.70 4.19 1.14
N HIS A 249 -10.41 4.19 0.83
CA HIS A 249 -9.66 3.03 0.37
C HIS A 249 -9.44 1.98 1.48
N MET A 250 -9.17 2.39 2.71
CA MET A 250 -8.75 1.51 3.82
C MET A 250 -9.64 0.28 4.08
N PRO A 251 -10.97 0.34 3.93
CA PRO A 251 -11.81 -0.87 3.99
C PRO A 251 -11.34 -1.98 3.05
N ALA A 252 -10.75 -1.65 1.89
CA ALA A 252 -10.33 -2.63 0.91
C ALA A 252 -9.23 -3.55 1.43
N HIS A 253 -8.32 -3.08 2.30
CA HIS A 253 -7.31 -3.91 2.96
C HIS A 253 -7.98 -5.07 3.71
N THR A 254 -8.94 -4.76 4.57
CA THR A 254 -9.68 -5.80 5.30
C THR A 254 -10.50 -6.69 4.37
N TYR A 255 -11.19 -6.11 3.38
CA TYR A 255 -12.05 -6.87 2.46
C TYR A 255 -11.24 -7.83 1.59
N MET A 256 -10.07 -7.41 1.10
CA MET A 256 -9.15 -8.28 0.35
C MET A 256 -8.72 -9.48 1.22
N ARG A 257 -8.32 -9.23 2.45
CA ARG A 257 -7.85 -10.23 3.41
C ARG A 257 -8.93 -11.22 3.84
N VAL A 258 -10.20 -10.84 3.85
CA VAL A 258 -11.33 -11.74 4.17
C VAL A 258 -12.02 -12.32 2.93
N GLY A 259 -11.51 -12.02 1.72
CA GLY A 259 -12.01 -12.55 0.46
C GLY A 259 -13.29 -11.91 -0.07
N ASP A 260 -13.61 -10.67 0.37
CA ASP A 260 -14.69 -9.86 -0.25
C ASP A 260 -14.09 -8.93 -1.32
N TYR A 261 -13.58 -9.53 -2.40
CA TYR A 261 -12.92 -8.82 -3.49
C TYR A 261 -13.81 -7.78 -4.15
N ALA A 262 -15.13 -8.03 -4.19
CA ALA A 262 -16.09 -7.08 -4.75
C ALA A 262 -16.24 -5.83 -3.87
N ALA A 263 -16.24 -5.98 -2.54
CA ALA A 263 -16.25 -4.85 -1.62
C ALA A 263 -14.92 -4.07 -1.69
N ALA A 264 -13.79 -4.79 -1.78
CA ALA A 264 -12.48 -4.18 -1.97
C ALA A 264 -12.43 -3.32 -3.25
N ALA A 265 -12.94 -3.84 -4.38
CA ALA A 265 -13.02 -3.08 -5.63
C ALA A 265 -13.90 -1.83 -5.50
N ARG A 266 -15.07 -1.94 -4.84
CA ARG A 266 -15.94 -0.76 -4.63
C ARG A 266 -15.27 0.32 -3.80
N SER A 267 -14.61 -0.03 -2.69
CA SER A 267 -13.88 0.94 -1.85
C SER A 267 -12.80 1.67 -2.65
N ASN A 268 -12.01 0.94 -3.44
CA ASN A 268 -10.95 1.53 -4.26
C ASN A 268 -11.48 2.43 -5.38
N ALA A 269 -12.60 2.06 -6.02
CA ALA A 269 -13.24 2.89 -7.04
C ALA A 269 -13.72 4.22 -6.44
N LEU A 270 -14.38 4.18 -5.28
CA LEU A 270 -14.82 5.38 -4.57
C LEU A 270 -13.64 6.24 -4.08
N ALA A 271 -12.57 5.60 -3.62
CA ALA A 271 -11.35 6.29 -3.22
C ALA A 271 -10.69 7.03 -4.39
N ALA A 272 -10.56 6.36 -5.53
CA ALA A 272 -10.03 6.98 -6.75
C ALA A 272 -10.89 8.17 -7.22
N ASP A 273 -12.22 8.09 -7.09
CA ASP A 273 -13.11 9.20 -7.41
C ASP A 273 -12.95 10.37 -6.43
N ALA A 274 -12.77 10.10 -5.13
CA ALA A 274 -12.50 11.13 -4.12
C ALA A 274 -11.17 11.84 -4.40
N ASP A 275 -10.10 11.09 -4.73
CA ASP A 275 -8.81 11.66 -5.07
C ASP A 275 -8.84 12.48 -6.36
N ARG A 276 -9.54 12.02 -7.39
CA ARG A 276 -9.76 12.83 -8.61
C ARG A 276 -10.48 14.12 -8.32
N ALA A 277 -11.45 14.14 -7.39
CA ALA A 277 -12.13 15.36 -6.96
C ALA A 277 -11.15 16.29 -6.21
N TYR A 278 -10.38 15.74 -5.28
CA TYR A 278 -9.34 16.46 -4.55
C TYR A 278 -8.32 17.11 -5.49
N PHE A 279 -7.76 16.39 -6.46
CA PHE A 279 -6.77 16.95 -7.40
C PHE A 279 -7.33 18.06 -8.28
N ARG A 280 -8.61 17.96 -8.68
CA ARG A 280 -9.26 19.06 -9.45
C ARG A 280 -9.40 20.35 -8.64
N GLU A 281 -9.63 20.24 -7.33
CA GLU A 281 -9.82 21.39 -6.43
C GLU A 281 -8.49 21.97 -5.94
N SER A 282 -7.52 21.10 -5.61
CA SER A 282 -6.24 21.48 -5.00
C SER A 282 -5.13 21.75 -6.01
N ASN A 283 -5.24 21.23 -7.26
CA ASN A 283 -4.19 21.25 -8.29
C ASN A 283 -2.86 20.62 -7.80
N THR A 284 -2.96 19.48 -7.09
CA THR A 284 -1.84 18.75 -6.49
C THR A 284 -1.51 17.44 -7.22
N SER A 285 -1.97 17.29 -8.46
CA SER A 285 -1.59 16.15 -9.31
C SER A 285 -0.07 16.12 -9.52
N GLY A 286 0.53 14.93 -9.43
CA GLY A 286 1.98 14.74 -9.48
C GLY A 286 2.68 14.94 -8.13
N SER A 287 1.94 15.10 -7.02
CA SER A 287 2.49 15.15 -5.65
C SER A 287 2.89 13.76 -5.14
N MET A 288 3.54 13.72 -3.97
CA MET A 288 3.83 12.45 -3.27
C MET A 288 2.53 11.72 -2.91
N TYR A 289 1.49 12.45 -2.48
CA TYR A 289 0.17 11.87 -2.21
C TYR A 289 -0.43 11.19 -3.45
N ASP A 290 -0.34 11.82 -4.62
CA ASP A 290 -0.82 11.27 -5.89
C ASP A 290 -0.10 9.95 -6.23
N MET A 291 1.22 9.94 -6.17
CA MET A 291 2.02 8.75 -6.46
C MET A 291 1.81 7.64 -5.44
N MET A 292 1.77 7.94 -4.15
CA MET A 292 1.66 6.91 -3.10
C MET A 292 0.24 6.39 -2.92
N TYR A 293 -0.78 7.26 -2.93
CA TYR A 293 -2.14 6.88 -2.51
C TYR A 293 -3.10 6.73 -3.68
N TYR A 294 -3.13 7.67 -4.62
CA TYR A 294 -4.02 7.51 -5.77
C TYR A 294 -3.57 6.37 -6.71
N CYS A 295 -2.27 6.30 -7.03
CA CYS A 295 -1.75 5.16 -7.79
C CYS A 295 -1.99 3.84 -7.04
N HIS A 296 -1.84 3.82 -5.71
CA HIS A 296 -2.12 2.66 -4.89
C HIS A 296 -3.61 2.26 -4.93
N ASN A 297 -4.53 3.22 -4.89
CA ASN A 297 -5.97 2.94 -5.02
C ASN A 297 -6.31 2.28 -6.36
N LEU A 298 -5.72 2.76 -7.47
CA LEU A 298 -5.91 2.16 -8.81
C LEU A 298 -5.25 0.78 -8.91
N HIS A 299 -4.05 0.64 -8.35
CA HIS A 299 -3.34 -0.64 -8.29
C HIS A 299 -4.16 -1.69 -7.53
N PHE A 300 -4.67 -1.32 -6.36
CA PHE A 300 -5.48 -2.19 -5.53
C PHE A 300 -6.84 -2.51 -6.20
N LEU A 301 -7.40 -1.56 -6.94
CA LEU A 301 -8.61 -1.76 -7.74
C LEU A 301 -8.38 -2.84 -8.81
N ALA A 302 -7.26 -2.76 -9.55
CA ALA A 302 -6.89 -3.75 -10.54
C ALA A 302 -6.66 -5.14 -9.92
N ALA A 303 -6.01 -5.21 -8.74
CA ALA A 303 -5.82 -6.46 -8.00
C ALA A 303 -7.14 -7.06 -7.53
N SER A 304 -8.05 -6.24 -6.98
CA SER A 304 -9.37 -6.67 -6.50
C SER A 304 -10.22 -7.27 -7.63
N TYR A 305 -10.28 -6.61 -8.79
CA TYR A 305 -10.97 -7.13 -9.97
C TYR A 305 -10.30 -8.39 -10.52
N SER A 306 -8.96 -8.45 -10.50
CA SER A 306 -8.23 -9.65 -10.92
C SER A 306 -8.56 -10.87 -10.05
N MET A 307 -8.69 -10.69 -8.73
CA MET A 307 -9.11 -11.75 -7.82
C MET A 307 -10.58 -12.14 -8.03
N ALA A 308 -11.43 -11.17 -8.34
CA ALA A 308 -12.86 -11.42 -8.61
C ALA A 308 -13.15 -12.07 -9.99
N GLY A 309 -12.14 -12.16 -10.88
CA GLY A 309 -12.31 -12.70 -12.23
C GLY A 309 -12.89 -11.72 -13.26
N ASP A 310 -12.92 -10.44 -12.94
CA ASP A 310 -13.40 -9.35 -13.81
C ASP A 310 -12.23 -8.79 -14.63
N PHE A 311 -11.98 -9.38 -15.77
CA PHE A 311 -10.86 -9.00 -16.65
C PHE A 311 -10.99 -7.57 -17.18
N ALA A 312 -12.19 -7.20 -17.63
CA ALA A 312 -12.38 -5.91 -18.29
C ALA A 312 -12.03 -4.74 -17.36
N HIS A 313 -12.55 -4.75 -16.13
CA HIS A 313 -12.29 -3.71 -15.15
C HIS A 313 -10.85 -3.80 -14.57
N ALA A 314 -10.33 -5.03 -14.36
CA ALA A 314 -8.95 -5.20 -13.93
C ALA A 314 -7.96 -4.58 -14.94
N LYS A 315 -8.17 -4.85 -16.22
CA LYS A 315 -7.32 -4.31 -17.31
C LYS A 315 -7.45 -2.79 -17.43
N GLN A 316 -8.66 -2.25 -17.32
CA GLN A 316 -8.88 -0.80 -17.34
C GLN A 316 -8.14 -0.11 -16.18
N ALA A 317 -8.28 -0.59 -14.95
CA ALA A 317 -7.61 -0.02 -13.79
C ALA A 317 -6.07 -0.15 -13.88
N ALA A 318 -5.58 -1.29 -14.38
CA ALA A 318 -4.16 -1.53 -14.60
C ALA A 318 -3.58 -0.58 -15.66
N ASP A 319 -4.27 -0.36 -16.76
CA ASP A 319 -3.85 0.60 -17.80
C ASP A 319 -3.85 2.03 -17.26
N GLU A 320 -4.85 2.40 -16.48
CA GLU A 320 -4.95 3.72 -15.88
C GLU A 320 -3.80 3.98 -14.91
N VAL A 321 -3.50 3.06 -14.00
CA VAL A 321 -2.39 3.26 -13.06
C VAL A 321 -1.04 3.32 -13.76
N ALA A 322 -0.80 2.45 -14.73
CA ALA A 322 0.47 2.46 -15.47
C ALA A 322 0.66 3.75 -16.28
N ALA A 323 -0.40 4.23 -16.95
CA ALA A 323 -0.37 5.47 -17.72
C ALA A 323 -0.19 6.70 -16.81
N HIS A 324 -0.78 6.68 -15.62
CA HIS A 324 -0.68 7.76 -14.63
C HIS A 324 0.70 7.80 -13.96
N ALA A 325 1.26 6.65 -13.59
CA ALA A 325 2.57 6.55 -12.94
C ALA A 325 3.76 6.81 -13.89
N ALA A 326 3.66 6.43 -15.15
CA ALA A 326 4.78 6.51 -16.09
C ALA A 326 5.42 7.91 -16.24
N PRO A 327 4.69 9.03 -16.25
CA PRO A 327 5.29 10.37 -16.26
C PRO A 327 6.08 10.72 -14.98
N MET A 328 5.77 10.08 -13.84
CA MET A 328 6.39 10.36 -12.55
C MET A 328 7.76 9.71 -12.38
N LEU A 329 8.11 8.72 -13.21
CA LEU A 329 9.34 7.90 -13.08
C LEU A 329 10.63 8.71 -13.06
N HIS A 330 10.65 9.89 -13.70
CA HIS A 330 11.84 10.74 -13.72
C HIS A 330 12.17 11.28 -12.33
N ASP A 331 11.16 11.74 -11.61
CA ASP A 331 11.32 12.38 -10.30
C ASP A 331 11.12 11.39 -9.15
N MET A 332 10.32 10.36 -9.37
CA MET A 332 9.97 9.31 -8.41
C MET A 332 10.16 7.90 -9.02
N PRO A 333 11.40 7.38 -9.08
CA PRO A 333 11.68 6.07 -9.71
C PRO A 333 10.88 4.89 -9.12
N MET A 334 10.49 4.98 -7.85
CA MET A 334 9.67 3.98 -7.17
C MET A 334 8.28 3.79 -7.81
N ALA A 335 7.80 4.76 -8.57
CA ALA A 335 6.55 4.63 -9.33
C ALA A 335 6.61 3.51 -10.41
N GLU A 336 7.80 2.95 -10.71
CA GLU A 336 7.92 1.79 -11.59
C GLU A 336 7.13 0.58 -11.09
N THR A 337 6.88 0.48 -9.78
CA THR A 337 6.08 -0.61 -9.19
C THR A 337 4.70 -0.76 -9.83
N TYR A 338 4.12 0.32 -10.34
CA TYR A 338 2.78 0.34 -10.94
C TYR A 338 2.78 0.04 -12.45
N VAL A 339 3.91 0.26 -13.11
CA VAL A 339 3.99 0.21 -14.59
C VAL A 339 3.78 -1.21 -15.18
N PRO A 340 4.27 -2.32 -14.57
CA PRO A 340 4.09 -3.65 -15.12
C PRO A 340 2.68 -4.22 -14.93
N TYR A 341 1.79 -3.54 -14.22
CA TYR A 341 0.50 -4.12 -13.83
C TYR A 341 -0.41 -4.51 -15.01
N PRO A 342 -0.46 -3.79 -16.15
CA PRO A 342 -1.14 -4.26 -17.35
C PRO A 342 -0.62 -5.61 -17.87
N ILE A 343 0.70 -5.85 -17.73
CA ILE A 343 1.33 -7.12 -18.10
C ILE A 343 0.82 -8.23 -17.19
N PHE A 344 0.81 -7.97 -15.88
CA PHE A 344 0.36 -8.93 -14.86
C PHE A 344 -1.10 -9.33 -15.03
N VAL A 345 -1.98 -8.38 -15.34
CA VAL A 345 -3.39 -8.68 -15.63
C VAL A 345 -3.51 -9.58 -16.87
N LEU A 346 -2.79 -9.31 -17.95
CA LEU A 346 -2.82 -10.16 -19.13
C LEU A 346 -2.33 -11.60 -18.84
N VAL A 347 -1.26 -11.74 -18.05
CA VAL A 347 -0.74 -13.05 -17.62
C VAL A 347 -1.76 -13.78 -16.73
N ARG A 348 -2.35 -13.08 -15.76
CA ARG A 348 -3.37 -13.63 -14.84
C ARG A 348 -4.56 -14.22 -15.56
N PHE A 349 -4.98 -13.59 -16.68
CA PHE A 349 -6.13 -13.99 -17.48
C PHE A 349 -5.74 -14.76 -18.75
N HIS A 350 -4.50 -15.24 -18.86
CA HIS A 350 -3.96 -16.05 -19.97
C HIS A 350 -4.18 -15.42 -21.34
N ARG A 351 -4.12 -14.09 -21.43
CA ARG A 351 -4.32 -13.33 -22.67
C ARG A 351 -3.03 -13.35 -23.51
N TRP A 352 -2.58 -14.55 -23.85
CA TRP A 352 -1.28 -14.78 -24.45
C TRP A 352 -1.03 -14.04 -25.78
N ASP A 353 -2.05 -13.91 -26.62
CA ASP A 353 -1.94 -13.13 -27.86
C ASP A 353 -1.75 -11.64 -27.56
N ASP A 354 -2.48 -11.11 -26.59
CA ASP A 354 -2.35 -9.72 -26.16
C ASP A 354 -0.98 -9.46 -25.54
N VAL A 355 -0.44 -10.41 -24.75
CA VAL A 355 0.94 -10.34 -24.19
C VAL A 355 1.97 -10.21 -25.31
N LEU A 356 1.87 -11.04 -26.36
CA LEU A 356 2.82 -11.02 -27.47
C LEU A 356 2.72 -9.76 -28.34
N MET A 357 1.61 -9.03 -28.28
CA MET A 357 1.42 -7.75 -28.97
C MET A 357 1.91 -6.54 -28.15
N LEU A 358 2.23 -6.72 -26.87
CA LEU A 358 2.72 -5.62 -26.05
C LEU A 358 4.04 -5.07 -26.61
N PRO A 359 4.19 -3.75 -26.75
CA PRO A 359 5.47 -3.15 -27.10
C PRO A 359 6.49 -3.39 -26.00
N ALA A 360 7.77 -3.39 -26.35
CA ALA A 360 8.84 -3.41 -25.37
C ALA A 360 8.77 -2.15 -24.47
N PRO A 361 9.06 -2.28 -23.17
CA PRO A 361 9.12 -1.15 -22.26
C PRO A 361 10.14 -0.11 -22.71
N LYS A 362 9.94 1.13 -22.28
CA LYS A 362 10.91 2.20 -22.52
C LYS A 362 12.22 1.93 -21.74
N PRO A 363 13.37 2.36 -22.26
CA PRO A 363 14.64 2.27 -21.52
C PRO A 363 14.54 2.95 -20.15
N GLY A 364 15.17 2.34 -19.14
CA GLY A 364 15.16 2.84 -17.76
C GLY A 364 14.14 2.18 -16.84
N MET A 365 13.33 1.26 -17.35
CA MET A 365 12.33 0.49 -16.59
C MET A 365 12.80 -0.97 -16.46
N ALA A 366 13.82 -1.22 -15.64
CA ALA A 366 14.51 -2.51 -15.60
C ALA A 366 13.63 -3.66 -15.11
N MET A 367 12.80 -3.42 -14.09
CA MET A 367 11.90 -4.43 -13.57
C MET A 367 10.71 -4.69 -14.50
N THR A 368 10.17 -3.63 -15.09
CA THR A 368 9.09 -3.75 -16.09
C THR A 368 9.57 -4.53 -17.32
N ASP A 369 10.81 -4.31 -17.76
CA ASP A 369 11.42 -5.04 -18.88
C ASP A 369 11.59 -6.53 -18.53
N ALA A 370 12.08 -6.85 -17.35
CA ALA A 370 12.21 -8.22 -16.88
C ALA A 370 10.85 -8.94 -16.81
N PHE A 371 9.80 -8.27 -16.30
CA PHE A 371 8.44 -8.83 -16.26
C PHE A 371 7.80 -8.93 -17.65
N TRP A 372 8.16 -8.07 -18.57
CA TRP A 372 7.74 -8.20 -19.97
C TRP A 372 8.34 -9.45 -20.61
N HIS A 373 9.63 -9.74 -20.39
CA HIS A 373 10.26 -10.99 -20.83
C HIS A 373 9.67 -12.23 -20.15
N PHE A 374 9.38 -12.16 -18.85
CA PHE A 374 8.64 -13.21 -18.14
C PHE A 374 7.28 -13.52 -18.79
N ALA A 375 6.49 -12.48 -19.08
CA ALA A 375 5.17 -12.64 -19.67
C ALA A 375 5.24 -13.22 -21.09
N ARG A 376 6.15 -12.72 -21.93
CA ARG A 376 6.38 -13.25 -23.28
C ARG A 376 6.84 -14.70 -23.26
N GLY A 377 7.79 -15.04 -22.37
CA GLY A 377 8.24 -16.41 -22.16
C GLY A 377 7.08 -17.34 -21.79
N SER A 378 6.21 -16.89 -20.88
CA SER A 378 4.99 -17.60 -20.50
C SER A 378 4.02 -17.78 -21.67
N ALA A 379 3.81 -16.74 -22.48
CA ALA A 379 2.95 -16.80 -23.64
C ALA A 379 3.51 -17.75 -24.73
N PHE A 380 4.82 -17.73 -24.98
CA PHE A 380 5.47 -18.66 -25.90
C PHE A 380 5.39 -20.12 -25.41
N ALA A 381 5.57 -20.36 -24.11
CA ALA A 381 5.42 -21.68 -23.51
C ALA A 381 3.99 -22.21 -23.68
N ALA A 382 2.98 -21.41 -23.35
CA ALA A 382 1.57 -21.74 -23.53
C ALA A 382 1.19 -22.05 -25.00
N LYS A 383 1.88 -21.44 -25.95
CA LYS A 383 1.72 -21.70 -27.42
C LYS A 383 2.61 -22.82 -27.95
N GLY A 384 3.34 -23.56 -27.10
CA GLY A 384 4.25 -24.63 -27.51
C GLY A 384 5.52 -24.16 -28.26
N GLN A 385 5.81 -22.86 -28.23
CA GLN A 385 6.97 -22.26 -28.91
C GLN A 385 8.20 -22.27 -27.99
N ILE A 386 8.66 -23.48 -27.63
CA ILE A 386 9.64 -23.73 -26.57
C ILE A 386 10.94 -22.92 -26.78
N ALA A 387 11.48 -22.89 -27.99
CA ALA A 387 12.75 -22.19 -28.26
C ALA A 387 12.64 -20.66 -27.98
N HIS A 388 11.49 -20.05 -28.29
CA HIS A 388 11.25 -18.65 -27.97
C HIS A 388 11.07 -18.45 -26.45
N ALA A 389 10.35 -19.35 -25.77
CA ALA A 389 10.20 -19.29 -24.33
C ALA A 389 11.55 -19.38 -23.60
N GLU A 390 12.44 -20.28 -24.04
CA GLU A 390 13.80 -20.41 -23.50
C GLU A 390 14.67 -19.17 -23.74
N ALA A 391 14.53 -18.52 -24.89
CA ALA A 391 15.24 -17.27 -25.17
C ALA A 391 14.80 -16.15 -24.23
N GLU A 392 13.49 -15.96 -24.02
CA GLU A 392 12.96 -14.99 -23.06
C GLU A 392 13.39 -15.31 -21.62
N ARG A 393 13.37 -16.59 -21.25
CA ARG A 393 13.83 -17.07 -19.95
C ARG A 393 15.31 -16.75 -19.70
N GLN A 394 16.18 -16.87 -20.71
CA GLN A 394 17.59 -16.54 -20.57
C GLN A 394 17.81 -15.05 -20.32
N ILE A 395 17.01 -14.19 -20.94
CA ILE A 395 17.05 -12.74 -20.70
C ILE A 395 16.61 -12.42 -19.26
N LEU A 396 15.50 -13.02 -18.82
CA LEU A 396 15.02 -12.88 -17.43
C LEU A 396 16.08 -13.32 -16.41
N ALA A 397 16.72 -14.47 -16.61
CA ALA A 397 17.78 -14.97 -15.75
C ALA A 397 19.00 -14.03 -15.69
N THR A 398 19.32 -13.38 -16.82
CA THR A 398 20.38 -12.37 -16.87
C THR A 398 19.98 -11.13 -16.09
N ALA A 399 18.77 -10.61 -16.29
CA ALA A 399 18.23 -9.47 -15.54
C ALA A 399 18.27 -9.72 -14.02
N ARG A 400 17.82 -10.91 -13.57
CA ARG A 400 17.88 -11.30 -12.16
C ARG A 400 19.31 -11.28 -11.62
N LYS A 401 20.27 -11.83 -12.37
CA LYS A 401 21.68 -11.88 -11.95
C LYS A 401 22.33 -10.50 -11.87
N GLU A 402 21.94 -9.59 -12.76
CA GLU A 402 22.49 -8.24 -12.84
C GLU A 402 21.82 -7.26 -11.86
N THR A 403 20.63 -7.57 -11.37
CA THR A 403 19.93 -6.77 -10.36
C THR A 403 20.70 -6.83 -9.04
N PRO A 404 21.11 -5.71 -8.43
CA PRO A 404 21.80 -5.72 -7.14
C PRO A 404 20.93 -6.32 -6.03
N ALA A 405 21.56 -7.00 -5.06
CA ALA A 405 20.86 -7.75 -4.02
C ALA A 405 20.11 -6.87 -3.00
N ASP A 406 20.50 -5.62 -2.89
CA ASP A 406 19.93 -4.61 -1.98
C ASP A 406 18.78 -3.80 -2.59
N VAL A 407 18.58 -3.88 -3.92
CA VAL A 407 17.50 -3.16 -4.59
C VAL A 407 16.13 -3.69 -4.17
N GLU A 408 15.28 -2.80 -3.74
CA GLU A 408 13.86 -3.01 -3.48
C GLU A 408 13.05 -2.57 -4.70
N PHE A 409 11.95 -3.28 -4.98
CA PHE A 409 11.10 -2.92 -6.12
C PHE A 409 9.83 -2.18 -5.68
N SER A 410 9.44 -2.37 -4.44
CA SER A 410 8.20 -1.82 -3.89
C SER A 410 8.42 -1.16 -2.54
N PHE A 411 7.35 -0.58 -2.01
CA PHE A 411 7.32 0.04 -0.68
C PHE A 411 7.38 -0.96 0.49
N TYR A 412 7.31 -2.28 0.24
CA TYR A 412 7.12 -3.32 1.27
C TYR A 412 8.38 -4.13 1.60
N PHE A 413 9.55 -3.61 1.27
CA PHE A 413 10.85 -4.21 1.62
C PHE A 413 11.15 -5.57 0.94
N ASN A 414 10.42 -5.96 -0.08
CA ASN A 414 10.75 -7.13 -0.87
C ASN A 414 11.84 -6.80 -1.89
N LYS A 415 12.87 -7.64 -1.92
CA LYS A 415 14.00 -7.43 -2.83
C LYS A 415 13.62 -7.78 -4.26
N ALA A 416 14.00 -6.91 -5.20
CA ALA A 416 13.75 -7.10 -6.63
C ALA A 416 14.24 -8.47 -7.14
N GLN A 417 15.43 -8.90 -6.72
CA GLN A 417 15.95 -10.24 -7.07
C GLN A 417 15.01 -11.38 -6.65
N ARG A 418 14.31 -11.26 -5.52
CA ARG A 418 13.38 -12.30 -5.05
C ARG A 418 12.15 -12.39 -5.93
N LEU A 419 11.62 -11.26 -6.39
CA LEU A 419 10.50 -11.24 -7.33
C LEU A 419 10.90 -11.79 -8.71
N LEU A 420 12.13 -11.51 -9.16
CA LEU A 420 12.66 -12.09 -10.39
C LEU A 420 12.96 -13.60 -10.25
N ASP A 421 13.39 -14.07 -9.08
CA ASP A 421 13.54 -15.49 -8.78
C ASP A 421 12.20 -16.23 -8.82
N LEU A 422 11.15 -15.60 -8.27
CA LEU A 422 9.78 -16.10 -8.37
C LEU A 422 9.32 -16.21 -9.83
N ALA A 423 9.50 -15.14 -10.60
CA ALA A 423 9.16 -15.10 -12.03
C ALA A 423 9.91 -16.16 -12.84
N GLU A 424 11.22 -16.37 -12.56
CA GLU A 424 12.04 -17.38 -13.24
C GLU A 424 11.54 -18.79 -12.94
N ASN A 425 11.25 -19.12 -11.66
CA ASN A 425 10.73 -20.45 -11.30
C ASN A 425 9.35 -20.73 -11.94
N ILE A 426 8.49 -19.74 -12.02
CA ILE A 426 7.18 -19.86 -12.71
C ILE A 426 7.37 -20.09 -14.20
N LEU A 427 8.27 -19.34 -14.84
CA LEU A 427 8.56 -19.53 -16.26
C LEU A 427 9.18 -20.90 -16.55
N ASP A 428 10.10 -21.35 -15.69
CA ASP A 428 10.70 -22.70 -15.78
C ASP A 428 9.61 -23.79 -15.64
N ALA A 429 8.65 -23.62 -14.73
CA ALA A 429 7.53 -24.54 -14.58
C ALA A 429 6.66 -24.62 -15.85
N ARG A 430 6.32 -23.46 -16.45
CA ARG A 430 5.54 -23.39 -17.69
C ARG A 430 6.27 -24.00 -18.88
N ILE A 431 7.59 -23.77 -19.01
CA ILE A 431 8.43 -24.36 -20.05
C ILE A 431 8.51 -25.90 -19.86
N ALA A 432 8.71 -26.39 -18.63
CA ALA A 432 8.74 -27.81 -18.36
C ALA A 432 7.40 -28.49 -18.69
N ALA A 433 6.28 -27.89 -18.30
CA ALA A 433 4.94 -28.36 -18.65
C ALA A 433 4.74 -28.42 -20.17
N ALA A 434 5.13 -27.38 -20.90
CA ALA A 434 5.04 -27.31 -22.36
C ALA A 434 5.91 -28.37 -23.07
N LYS A 435 6.99 -28.83 -22.43
CA LYS A 435 7.81 -29.97 -22.88
C LYS A 435 7.22 -31.33 -22.52
N GLY A 436 6.15 -31.39 -21.75
CA GLY A 436 5.54 -32.62 -21.24
C GLY A 436 6.24 -33.20 -20.00
N ASP A 437 7.20 -32.49 -19.41
CA ASP A 437 7.86 -32.88 -18.15
C ASP A 437 7.08 -32.35 -16.95
N HIS A 438 5.94 -32.98 -16.67
CA HIS A 438 5.05 -32.57 -15.58
C HIS A 438 5.69 -32.74 -14.20
N THR A 439 6.60 -33.70 -14.04
CA THR A 439 7.33 -33.88 -12.76
C THR A 439 8.23 -32.70 -12.48
N GLN A 440 8.99 -32.27 -13.46
CA GLN A 440 9.86 -31.11 -13.33
C GLN A 440 9.06 -29.82 -13.19
N ALA A 441 7.93 -29.68 -13.91
CA ALA A 441 7.02 -28.55 -13.78
C ALA A 441 6.52 -28.39 -12.34
N ILE A 442 6.02 -29.46 -11.73
CA ILE A 442 5.58 -29.47 -10.32
C ILE A 442 6.72 -29.05 -9.38
N SER A 443 7.94 -29.56 -9.59
CA SER A 443 9.09 -29.18 -8.77
C SER A 443 9.41 -27.67 -8.85
N TYR A 444 9.27 -27.05 -10.02
CA TYR A 444 9.44 -25.60 -10.18
C TYR A 444 8.29 -24.82 -9.55
N TRP A 445 7.03 -25.28 -9.65
CA TRP A 445 5.91 -24.67 -8.95
C TRP A 445 6.07 -24.71 -7.43
N GLU A 446 6.57 -25.82 -6.87
CA GLU A 446 6.86 -25.93 -5.44
C GLU A 446 7.93 -24.91 -4.99
N LYS A 447 8.99 -24.73 -5.80
CA LYS A 447 9.99 -23.68 -5.54
C LYS A 447 9.40 -22.29 -5.62
N ALA A 448 8.54 -22.02 -6.60
CA ALA A 448 7.87 -20.73 -6.73
C ALA A 448 6.98 -20.42 -5.53
N VAL A 449 6.25 -21.41 -5.00
CA VAL A 449 5.48 -21.28 -3.75
C VAL A 449 6.42 -20.99 -2.56
N ASP A 450 7.53 -21.71 -2.44
CA ASP A 450 8.51 -21.48 -1.36
C ASP A 450 9.13 -20.07 -1.41
N VAL A 451 9.33 -19.52 -2.60
CA VAL A 451 9.80 -18.12 -2.78
C VAL A 451 8.69 -17.14 -2.40
N GLN A 452 7.44 -17.36 -2.85
CA GLN A 452 6.31 -16.50 -2.53
C GLN A 452 6.04 -16.44 -1.03
N ASP A 453 6.09 -17.57 -0.33
CA ASP A 453 5.88 -17.65 1.13
C ASP A 453 6.91 -16.87 1.96
N LYS A 454 8.03 -16.52 1.35
CA LYS A 454 9.10 -15.71 1.98
C LYS A 454 9.01 -14.23 1.65
N LEU A 455 8.03 -13.80 0.86
CA LEU A 455 7.78 -12.39 0.63
C LEU A 455 7.18 -11.77 1.89
N TYR A 456 7.63 -10.56 2.21
CA TYR A 456 6.97 -9.77 3.23
C TYR A 456 5.57 -9.40 2.80
N TYR A 457 4.70 -9.18 3.78
CA TYR A 457 3.34 -8.74 3.53
C TYR A 457 3.31 -7.43 2.74
N GLY A 458 2.44 -7.34 1.76
CA GLY A 458 2.11 -6.16 0.97
C GLY A 458 0.67 -6.25 0.50
N GLU A 459 -0.01 -5.11 0.41
CA GLU A 459 -1.36 -5.00 -0.11
C GLU A 459 -1.43 -3.89 -1.18
N PRO A 460 -1.82 -4.25 -2.40
CA PRO A 460 -1.98 -5.64 -2.86
C PRO A 460 -0.64 -6.37 -2.84
N PRO A 461 -0.65 -7.73 -2.81
CA PRO A 461 0.58 -8.51 -2.84
C PRO A 461 1.44 -8.16 -4.06
N GLU A 462 2.76 -8.01 -3.87
CA GLU A 462 3.70 -7.65 -4.95
C GLU A 462 3.72 -8.67 -6.10
N TRP A 463 3.51 -9.94 -5.78
CA TRP A 463 3.21 -10.94 -6.80
C TRP A 463 1.70 -11.01 -7.01
N PHE A 464 1.26 -10.72 -8.20
CA PHE A 464 -0.10 -10.40 -8.61
C PHE A 464 -1.13 -11.55 -8.53
N TYR A 465 -0.73 -12.75 -8.08
CA TYR A 465 -1.64 -13.86 -7.82
C TYR A 465 -1.02 -14.92 -6.87
N PRO A 466 -1.84 -15.72 -6.17
CA PRO A 466 -1.37 -16.83 -5.36
C PRO A 466 -0.81 -17.96 -6.22
N VAL A 467 0.49 -18.26 -6.11
CA VAL A 467 1.15 -19.30 -6.94
C VAL A 467 0.61 -20.71 -6.65
N ARG A 468 0.04 -20.91 -5.47
CA ARG A 468 -0.64 -22.17 -5.10
C ARG A 468 -1.79 -22.54 -6.04
N GLU A 469 -2.44 -21.57 -6.69
CA GLU A 469 -3.43 -21.83 -7.73
C GLU A 469 -2.83 -22.67 -8.87
N SER A 470 -1.64 -22.26 -9.36
CA SER A 470 -0.94 -22.94 -10.44
C SER A 470 -0.34 -24.29 -9.98
N LEU A 471 0.24 -24.38 -8.79
CA LEU A 471 0.73 -25.64 -8.25
C LEU A 471 -0.39 -26.67 -8.07
N GLY A 472 -1.52 -26.24 -7.49
CA GLY A 472 -2.69 -27.10 -7.32
C GLY A 472 -3.24 -27.62 -8.65
N ALA A 473 -3.33 -26.75 -9.66
CA ALA A 473 -3.75 -27.12 -11.01
C ALA A 473 -2.77 -28.11 -11.67
N ALA A 474 -1.47 -27.88 -11.57
CA ALA A 474 -0.44 -28.78 -12.11
C ALA A 474 -0.50 -30.18 -11.46
N LEU A 475 -0.69 -30.25 -10.14
CA LEU A 475 -0.85 -31.50 -9.40
C LEU A 475 -2.11 -32.25 -9.87
N LEU A 476 -3.24 -31.55 -9.99
CA LEU A 476 -4.51 -32.14 -10.39
C LEU A 476 -4.45 -32.67 -11.84
N LEU A 477 -3.88 -31.92 -12.77
CA LEU A 477 -3.70 -32.33 -14.16
C LEU A 477 -2.74 -33.53 -14.28
N ASN A 478 -1.81 -33.69 -13.33
CA ASN A 478 -0.92 -34.86 -13.24
C ASN A 478 -1.49 -36.03 -12.42
N GLY A 479 -2.81 -36.03 -12.12
CA GLY A 479 -3.50 -37.10 -11.44
C GLY A 479 -3.27 -37.16 -9.92
N GLN A 480 -2.64 -36.15 -9.31
CA GLN A 480 -2.31 -36.10 -7.87
C GLN A 480 -3.37 -35.27 -7.10
N ALA A 481 -4.62 -35.71 -7.22
CA ALA A 481 -5.77 -34.95 -6.71
C ALA A 481 -5.76 -34.78 -5.17
N ASP A 482 -5.20 -35.71 -4.43
CA ASP A 482 -5.02 -35.64 -2.98
C ASP A 482 -4.03 -34.52 -2.56
N ARG A 483 -2.92 -34.39 -3.26
CA ARG A 483 -1.95 -33.30 -3.04
C ARG A 483 -2.53 -31.96 -3.48
N ALA A 484 -3.23 -31.91 -4.61
CA ALA A 484 -3.88 -30.70 -5.10
C ALA A 484 -4.90 -30.16 -4.08
N GLU A 485 -5.71 -31.04 -3.47
CA GLU A 485 -6.63 -30.65 -2.39
C GLU A 485 -5.90 -29.95 -1.24
N VAL A 486 -4.77 -30.50 -0.78
CA VAL A 486 -3.97 -29.91 0.31
C VAL A 486 -3.48 -28.50 -0.08
N VAL A 487 -2.97 -28.35 -1.31
CA VAL A 487 -2.47 -27.06 -1.81
C VAL A 487 -3.58 -26.01 -1.91
N PHE A 488 -4.74 -26.37 -2.47
CA PHE A 488 -5.85 -25.42 -2.58
C PHE A 488 -6.43 -25.03 -1.22
N ARG A 489 -6.47 -25.95 -0.24
CA ARG A 489 -6.88 -25.61 1.12
C ARG A 489 -5.92 -24.65 1.79
N ALA A 490 -4.61 -24.88 1.64
CA ALA A 490 -3.58 -23.97 2.15
C ALA A 490 -3.65 -22.57 1.51
N ASP A 491 -4.01 -22.50 0.22
CA ASP A 491 -4.26 -21.20 -0.43
C ASP A 491 -5.47 -20.49 0.17
N LEU A 492 -6.58 -21.21 0.39
CA LEU A 492 -7.81 -20.66 0.97
C LEU A 492 -7.67 -20.21 2.43
N GLU A 493 -6.68 -20.72 3.16
CA GLU A 493 -6.31 -20.19 4.48
C GLU A 493 -5.68 -18.81 4.39
N GLN A 494 -4.84 -18.57 3.37
CA GLN A 494 -4.17 -17.29 3.13
C GLN A 494 -5.05 -16.28 2.37
N TYR A 495 -5.80 -16.78 1.37
CA TYR A 495 -6.66 -16.01 0.47
C TYR A 495 -8.10 -16.56 0.55
N PRO A 496 -8.83 -16.25 1.62
CA PRO A 496 -10.19 -16.75 1.80
C PRO A 496 -11.07 -16.45 0.58
N ARG A 497 -11.91 -17.41 0.23
CA ARG A 497 -12.83 -17.31 -0.92
C ARG A 497 -12.14 -17.06 -2.28
N ASN A 498 -10.84 -17.27 -2.42
CA ASN A 498 -10.19 -17.22 -3.73
C ASN A 498 -10.91 -18.15 -4.71
N PRO A 499 -11.60 -17.60 -5.73
CA PRO A 499 -12.47 -18.40 -6.57
C PRO A 499 -11.73 -19.46 -7.41
N ARG A 500 -10.46 -19.18 -7.79
CA ARG A 500 -9.66 -20.15 -8.53
C ARG A 500 -9.28 -21.35 -7.64
N SER A 501 -8.93 -21.09 -6.39
CA SER A 501 -8.66 -22.17 -5.43
C SER A 501 -9.91 -22.91 -4.99
N LEU A 502 -11.07 -22.25 -4.87
CA LEU A 502 -12.36 -22.92 -4.66
C LEU A 502 -12.70 -23.85 -5.83
N PHE A 503 -12.51 -23.39 -7.07
CA PHE A 503 -12.72 -24.20 -8.26
C PHE A 503 -11.76 -25.41 -8.31
N GLY A 504 -10.47 -25.18 -8.06
CA GLY A 504 -9.45 -26.21 -8.02
C GLY A 504 -9.73 -27.25 -6.91
N LEU A 505 -10.14 -26.81 -5.73
CA LEU A 505 -10.53 -27.67 -4.62
C LEU A 505 -11.77 -28.51 -4.99
N LEU A 506 -12.79 -27.90 -5.59
CA LEU A 506 -13.97 -28.60 -6.08
C LEU A 506 -13.57 -29.72 -7.06
N LYS A 507 -12.72 -29.43 -8.04
CA LYS A 507 -12.24 -30.41 -9.02
C LYS A 507 -11.38 -31.50 -8.37
N SER A 508 -10.59 -31.18 -7.37
CA SER A 508 -9.78 -32.16 -6.62
C SER A 508 -10.66 -33.12 -5.83
N LEU A 509 -11.73 -32.65 -5.22
CA LEU A 509 -12.68 -33.50 -4.50
C LEU A 509 -13.51 -34.39 -5.45
N GLU A 510 -13.96 -33.84 -6.59
CA GLU A 510 -14.66 -34.61 -7.64
C GLU A 510 -13.76 -35.76 -8.15
N ALA A 511 -12.48 -35.50 -8.45
CA ALA A 511 -11.52 -36.51 -8.91
C ALA A 511 -11.26 -37.63 -7.89
N GLN A 512 -11.40 -37.34 -6.60
CA GLN A 512 -11.25 -38.29 -5.50
C GLN A 512 -12.56 -39.00 -5.12
N ASN A 513 -13.68 -38.68 -5.80
CA ASN A 513 -15.05 -39.15 -5.44
C ASN A 513 -15.44 -38.81 -3.99
N LYS A 514 -14.93 -37.72 -3.44
CA LYS A 514 -15.30 -37.19 -2.13
C LYS A 514 -16.58 -36.35 -2.28
N THR A 515 -17.63 -36.72 -1.55
CA THR A 515 -18.94 -36.02 -1.62
C THR A 515 -19.16 -35.04 -0.46
N ALA A 516 -18.41 -35.23 0.64
CA ALA A 516 -18.50 -34.33 1.79
C ALA A 516 -18.04 -32.91 1.41
N ASN A 517 -18.86 -31.93 1.76
CA ASN A 517 -18.61 -30.49 1.56
C ASN A 517 -18.55 -30.02 0.08
N VAL A 518 -18.70 -30.89 -0.92
CA VAL A 518 -18.67 -30.50 -2.34
C VAL A 518 -19.71 -29.43 -2.66
N GLU A 519 -20.95 -29.61 -2.17
CA GLU A 519 -22.03 -28.65 -2.42
C GLU A 519 -21.85 -27.31 -1.70
N GLU A 520 -21.17 -27.30 -0.57
CA GLU A 520 -20.80 -26.06 0.14
C GLU A 520 -19.73 -25.29 -0.65
N ILE A 521 -18.64 -25.95 -1.02
CA ILE A 521 -17.57 -25.36 -1.82
C ILE A 521 -18.09 -24.89 -3.18
N ARG A 522 -18.99 -25.64 -3.82
CA ARG A 522 -19.64 -25.22 -5.07
C ARG A 522 -20.40 -23.91 -4.90
N ARG A 523 -21.20 -23.79 -3.84
CA ARG A 523 -21.92 -22.54 -3.55
C ARG A 523 -21.00 -21.38 -3.25
N GLU A 524 -19.92 -21.60 -2.50
CA GLU A 524 -18.92 -20.58 -2.24
C GLU A 524 -18.25 -20.11 -3.53
N PHE A 525 -17.87 -21.05 -4.41
CA PHE A 525 -17.32 -20.73 -5.73
C PHE A 525 -18.31 -19.92 -6.59
N GLU A 526 -19.56 -20.35 -6.69
CA GLU A 526 -20.60 -19.65 -7.46
C GLU A 526 -20.84 -18.22 -6.96
N VAL A 527 -20.74 -17.99 -5.66
CA VAL A 527 -20.82 -16.65 -5.07
C VAL A 527 -19.59 -15.84 -5.40
N ALA A 528 -18.39 -16.42 -5.26
CA ALA A 528 -17.14 -15.72 -5.48
C ALA A 528 -16.89 -15.38 -6.97
N TRP A 529 -17.39 -16.23 -7.90
CA TRP A 529 -17.22 -16.06 -9.35
C TRP A 529 -18.42 -15.40 -10.04
N ARG A 530 -19.42 -14.93 -9.29
CA ARG A 530 -20.69 -14.40 -9.82
C ARG A 530 -20.54 -13.27 -10.83
N ASN A 531 -19.55 -12.39 -10.61
CA ASN A 531 -19.32 -11.18 -11.40
C ASN A 531 -18.15 -11.34 -12.39
N ALA A 532 -17.61 -12.55 -12.52
CA ALA A 532 -16.54 -12.80 -13.48
C ALA A 532 -17.04 -12.68 -14.91
N ASP A 533 -16.22 -12.10 -15.77
CA ASP A 533 -16.49 -11.91 -17.21
C ASP A 533 -15.72 -12.91 -18.09
N VAL A 534 -14.98 -13.84 -17.49
CA VAL A 534 -14.21 -14.87 -18.17
C VAL A 534 -14.60 -16.27 -17.65
N PRO A 535 -14.55 -17.31 -18.51
CA PRO A 535 -14.66 -18.70 -18.06
C PRO A 535 -13.43 -19.05 -17.20
N LEU A 536 -13.60 -20.04 -16.32
CA LEU A 536 -12.50 -20.59 -15.52
C LEU A 536 -12.25 -22.04 -15.94
N GLU A 537 -11.02 -22.33 -16.34
CA GLU A 537 -10.55 -23.66 -16.73
C GLU A 537 -9.32 -24.03 -15.90
N LEU A 538 -9.08 -25.33 -15.73
CA LEU A 538 -7.85 -25.86 -15.13
C LEU A 538 -6.70 -26.00 -16.15
N SER A 539 -6.90 -25.51 -17.35
CA SER A 539 -6.06 -25.80 -18.52
C SER A 539 -4.66 -25.18 -18.46
N ASP A 540 -4.42 -24.27 -17.51
CA ASP A 540 -3.12 -23.60 -17.43
C ASP A 540 -2.66 -23.44 -15.96
N PRO A 541 -1.71 -24.29 -15.53
CA PRO A 541 -1.07 -24.17 -14.24
C PRO A 541 -0.12 -22.95 -14.16
#